data_e0039ed44dd38869c309f4c620089d21
#
_entry.id   e0039ed44dd38869c309f4c620089d21
#
_cell.length_a   1.000
_cell.length_b   1.000
_cell.length_c   1.000
_cell.angle_alpha   90.00
_cell.angle_beta   90.00
_cell.angle_gamma   90.00
#
_symmetry.space_group_name_H-M   'P 1'
#
loop_
_entity.id
_entity.type
_entity.pdbx_description
1 polymer ?
#
loop_
_entity_poly.entity_id
_entity_poly.type
_entity_poly.pdbx_seq_one_letter_code
_entity_poly.pdbx_strand_id
1 'polypeptide(L)'
;MIKMSQMNIFDYLREPISITKPIRLIELFAGYGSQAMALKRIGAKFEHYRVVEFDKYAVASYNAVHGTNFQTMDITQVHAVDLAITDTKTFTYLLTYSFPCTDLSVAGKQKGMSKGSGTRSGLLWEVERILTEIRDNNGELPQILFMENVPQVHSQDNMPDFRKWLDFLESLGYVNYWQDLNAKNYGIAQNRERCFMFSFLGEYNYHFPEPTPLTKHLKDCLEDNVDEKYYLNNEKAQKLIQTLIDNGTLPDTIPSRAEQSRAEQSRADLC
;
A
#
# COMPACT_ATOMS: atom_id res chain seq x y z
N MET A 1 -6.10 18.34 -16.17
CA MET A 1 -4.91 18.61 -16.99
C MET A 1 -3.77 17.83 -16.37
N ILE A 2 -3.44 16.66 -16.93
CA ILE A 2 -2.34 15.80 -16.46
C ILE A 2 -1.07 16.55 -16.84
N LYS A 3 -0.27 16.96 -15.85
CA LYS A 3 1.08 17.46 -16.11
C LYS A 3 1.88 16.29 -16.67
N MET A 4 2.09 16.30 -17.98
CA MET A 4 3.17 15.52 -18.58
C MET A 4 4.45 16.03 -17.91
N SER A 5 5.07 15.23 -17.05
CA SER A 5 6.44 15.47 -16.63
C SER A 5 7.27 15.49 -17.90
N GLN A 6 8.07 16.56 -18.07
CA GLN A 6 9.07 16.57 -19.14
C GLN A 6 9.98 15.35 -18.91
N MET A 7 9.79 14.32 -19.74
CA MET A 7 10.71 13.18 -19.77
C MET A 7 12.08 13.74 -20.17
N ASN A 8 13.05 13.55 -19.29
CA ASN A 8 14.43 13.95 -19.58
C ASN A 8 14.97 12.99 -20.64
N ILE A 9 15.79 13.49 -21.57
CA ILE A 9 16.42 12.65 -22.60
C ILE A 9 17.19 11.48 -21.98
N PHE A 10 17.70 11.63 -20.78
CA PHE A 10 18.36 10.57 -20.02
C PHE A 10 17.43 9.43 -19.61
N ASP A 11 16.10 9.66 -19.50
CA ASP A 11 15.14 8.61 -19.18
C ASP A 11 14.98 7.62 -20.34
N TYR A 12 15.22 8.05 -21.58
CA TYR A 12 15.25 7.17 -22.77
C TYR A 12 16.50 6.32 -22.85
N LEU A 13 17.56 6.67 -22.15
CA LEU A 13 18.84 5.95 -22.17
C LEU A 13 18.93 4.89 -21.06
N ARG A 14 17.96 4.87 -20.12
CA ARG A 14 17.89 3.87 -19.06
C ARG A 14 17.19 2.61 -19.54
N GLU A 15 17.73 1.45 -19.16
CA GLU A 15 17.11 0.17 -19.46
C GLU A 15 15.79 0.02 -18.68
N PRO A 16 14.74 -0.54 -19.30
CA PRO A 16 13.51 -0.86 -18.58
C PRO A 16 13.78 -1.93 -17.53
N ILE A 17 13.16 -1.77 -16.35
CA ILE A 17 13.30 -2.76 -15.27
C ILE A 17 12.76 -4.12 -15.71
N SER A 18 13.55 -5.16 -15.54
CA SER A 18 13.18 -6.55 -15.79
C SER A 18 13.67 -7.43 -14.64
N ILE A 19 12.74 -8.12 -13.99
CA ILE A 19 13.04 -9.03 -12.88
C ILE A 19 13.07 -10.46 -13.43
N THR A 20 14.25 -11.00 -13.62
CA THR A 20 14.46 -12.35 -14.17
C THR A 20 14.80 -13.39 -13.11
N LYS A 21 15.30 -12.95 -11.96
CA LYS A 21 15.68 -13.81 -10.82
C LYS A 21 14.48 -14.07 -9.92
N PRO A 22 14.46 -15.20 -9.19
CA PRO A 22 13.47 -15.42 -8.14
C PRO A 22 13.51 -14.29 -7.10
N ILE A 23 12.33 -13.87 -6.62
CA ILE A 23 12.21 -12.78 -5.67
C ILE A 23 12.29 -13.32 -4.24
N ARG A 24 13.12 -12.71 -3.40
CA ARG A 24 13.07 -12.80 -1.95
C ARG A 24 12.33 -11.59 -1.41
N LEU A 25 11.10 -11.82 -0.95
CA LEU A 25 10.25 -10.78 -0.42
C LEU A 25 10.56 -10.54 1.05
N ILE A 26 10.91 -9.30 1.38
CA ILE A 26 11.08 -8.78 2.75
C ILE A 26 9.97 -7.76 2.98
N GLU A 27 9.08 -8.03 3.93
CA GLU A 27 7.96 -7.14 4.25
C GLU A 27 8.16 -6.51 5.64
N LEU A 28 8.51 -5.22 5.67
CA LEU A 28 8.52 -4.42 6.89
C LEU A 28 7.14 -3.78 7.08
N PHE A 29 6.62 -3.81 8.30
CA PHE A 29 5.22 -3.42 8.60
C PHE A 29 4.21 -4.25 7.79
N ALA A 30 4.42 -5.55 7.79
CA ALA A 30 3.81 -6.49 6.84
C ALA A 30 2.28 -6.55 6.90
N GLY A 31 1.68 -6.27 8.06
CA GLY A 31 0.25 -6.46 8.25
C GLY A 31 -0.15 -7.92 7.97
N TYR A 32 -1.10 -8.13 7.05
CA TYR A 32 -1.50 -9.47 6.59
C TYR A 32 -0.88 -9.89 5.25
N GLY A 33 0.10 -9.12 4.72
CA GLY A 33 0.86 -9.46 3.52
C GLY A 33 0.18 -9.08 2.20
N SER A 34 -0.29 -7.84 2.07
CA SER A 34 -0.94 -7.37 0.83
C SER A 34 0.01 -7.37 -0.37
N GLN A 35 1.30 -7.11 -0.17
CA GLN A 35 2.32 -7.12 -1.20
C GLN A 35 2.60 -8.55 -1.68
N ALA A 36 2.68 -9.51 -0.76
CA ALA A 36 2.77 -10.92 -1.10
C ALA A 36 1.55 -11.40 -1.89
N MET A 37 0.33 -10.97 -1.51
CA MET A 37 -0.89 -11.26 -2.27
C MET A 37 -0.83 -10.68 -3.69
N ALA A 38 -0.30 -9.47 -3.85
CA ALA A 38 -0.14 -8.84 -5.16
C ALA A 38 0.83 -9.62 -6.03
N LEU A 39 2.00 -10.01 -5.52
CA LEU A 39 2.97 -10.85 -6.23
C LEU A 39 2.36 -12.19 -6.66
N LYS A 40 1.59 -12.84 -5.77
CA LYS A 40 0.89 -14.08 -6.08
C LYS A 40 -0.13 -13.90 -7.22
N ARG A 41 -0.89 -12.80 -7.21
CA ARG A 41 -1.90 -12.50 -8.24
C ARG A 41 -1.31 -12.29 -9.63
N ILE A 42 -0.12 -11.70 -9.72
CA ILE A 42 0.58 -11.52 -11.01
C ILE A 42 1.42 -12.73 -11.41
N GLY A 43 1.37 -13.83 -10.65
CA GLY A 43 2.12 -15.05 -10.93
C GLY A 43 3.63 -14.94 -10.77
N ALA A 44 4.12 -13.98 -9.97
CA ALA A 44 5.54 -13.82 -9.71
C ALA A 44 6.10 -15.03 -8.93
N LYS A 45 7.32 -15.44 -9.27
CA LYS A 45 8.06 -16.46 -8.50
C LYS A 45 8.76 -15.78 -7.35
N PHE A 46 8.27 -16.01 -6.13
CA PHE A 46 8.84 -15.41 -4.92
C PHE A 46 8.76 -16.35 -3.71
N GLU A 47 9.60 -16.09 -2.72
CA GLU A 47 9.49 -16.68 -1.39
C GLU A 47 9.20 -15.59 -0.35
N HIS A 48 8.43 -15.92 0.68
CA HIS A 48 8.25 -15.10 1.88
C HIS A 48 9.53 -15.19 2.71
N TYR A 49 10.47 -14.29 2.46
CA TYR A 49 11.84 -14.42 3.00
C TYR A 49 11.98 -13.87 4.42
N ARG A 50 11.48 -12.65 4.66
CA ARG A 50 11.44 -12.03 5.99
C ARG A 50 10.15 -11.23 6.16
N VAL A 51 9.58 -11.32 7.35
CA VAL A 51 8.37 -10.59 7.74
C VAL A 51 8.64 -9.89 9.06
N VAL A 52 8.51 -8.57 9.09
CA VAL A 52 8.66 -7.73 10.28
C VAL A 52 7.31 -7.08 10.56
N GLU A 53 6.64 -7.57 11.58
CA GLU A 53 5.35 -7.08 12.05
C GLU A 53 5.27 -7.34 13.56
N PHE A 54 4.91 -6.33 14.33
CA PHE A 54 4.90 -6.43 15.80
C PHE A 54 3.54 -6.86 16.36
N ASP A 55 2.44 -6.62 15.62
CA ASP A 55 1.10 -7.00 16.04
C ASP A 55 0.88 -8.51 15.86
N LYS A 56 0.66 -9.20 16.96
CA LYS A 56 0.45 -10.66 16.98
C LYS A 56 -0.76 -11.12 16.16
N TYR A 57 -1.80 -10.29 16.06
CA TYR A 57 -2.99 -10.64 15.29
C TYR A 57 -2.76 -10.44 13.79
N ALA A 58 -1.99 -9.41 13.42
CA ALA A 58 -1.56 -9.22 12.05
C ALA A 58 -0.66 -10.37 11.59
N VAL A 59 0.34 -10.77 12.40
CA VAL A 59 1.20 -11.93 12.12
C VAL A 59 0.40 -13.23 12.02
N ALA A 60 -0.57 -13.46 12.91
CA ALA A 60 -1.44 -14.63 12.84
C ALA A 60 -2.27 -14.64 11.54
N SER A 61 -2.78 -13.48 11.12
CA SER A 61 -3.50 -13.33 9.85
C SER A 61 -2.57 -13.56 8.66
N TYR A 62 -1.36 -13.01 8.68
CA TYR A 62 -0.33 -13.25 7.66
C TYR A 62 -0.07 -14.73 7.49
N ASN A 63 0.22 -15.42 8.59
CA ASN A 63 0.51 -16.85 8.58
C ASN A 63 -0.66 -17.69 8.06
N ALA A 64 -1.89 -17.35 8.46
CA ALA A 64 -3.09 -18.04 7.99
C ALA A 64 -3.34 -17.83 6.49
N VAL A 65 -3.16 -16.63 5.97
CA VAL A 65 -3.38 -16.29 4.56
C VAL A 65 -2.32 -16.91 3.64
N HIS A 66 -1.07 -16.94 4.11
CA HIS A 66 0.08 -17.33 3.29
C HIS A 66 0.61 -18.75 3.56
N GLY A 67 0.10 -19.43 4.59
CA GLY A 67 0.58 -20.77 4.97
C GLY A 67 2.00 -20.75 5.55
N THR A 68 2.35 -19.69 6.27
CA THR A 68 3.68 -19.46 6.86
C THR A 68 3.65 -19.59 8.38
N ASN A 69 4.80 -19.43 9.05
CA ASN A 69 4.90 -19.50 10.52
C ASN A 69 5.90 -18.47 11.07
N PHE A 70 5.75 -17.21 10.65
CA PHE A 70 6.57 -16.11 11.18
C PHE A 70 6.19 -15.76 12.61
N GLN A 71 7.15 -15.19 13.34
CA GLN A 71 6.95 -14.65 14.68
C GLN A 71 6.85 -13.13 14.62
N THR A 72 6.30 -12.51 15.68
CA THR A 72 6.28 -11.06 15.81
C THR A 72 7.70 -10.50 15.91
N MET A 73 7.95 -9.41 15.20
CA MET A 73 9.21 -8.66 15.27
C MET A 73 8.93 -7.15 15.36
N ASP A 74 9.59 -6.49 16.31
CA ASP A 74 9.54 -5.04 16.42
C ASP A 74 10.64 -4.44 15.54
N ILE A 75 10.26 -3.58 14.61
CA ILE A 75 11.18 -2.91 13.67
C ILE A 75 12.31 -2.16 14.38
N THR A 76 12.08 -1.65 15.60
CA THR A 76 13.08 -0.94 16.38
C THR A 76 14.19 -1.85 16.92
N GLN A 77 13.97 -3.17 16.90
CA GLN A 77 14.93 -4.20 17.34
C GLN A 77 15.54 -4.98 16.16
N VAL A 78 15.05 -4.72 14.95
CA VAL A 78 15.54 -5.40 13.74
C VAL A 78 16.83 -4.73 13.27
N HIS A 79 17.85 -5.53 12.99
CA HIS A 79 19.14 -5.09 12.44
C HIS A 79 19.33 -5.63 11.02
N ALA A 80 20.32 -5.08 10.31
CA ALA A 80 20.66 -5.50 8.94
C ALA A 80 20.89 -7.01 8.83
N VAL A 81 21.53 -7.62 9.82
CA VAL A 81 21.82 -9.05 9.86
C VAL A 81 20.55 -9.92 9.88
N ASP A 82 19.46 -9.43 10.49
CA ASP A 82 18.21 -10.16 10.59
C ASP A 82 17.50 -10.27 9.23
N LEU A 83 17.73 -9.32 8.33
CA LEU A 83 17.20 -9.35 6.97
C LEU A 83 17.95 -10.35 6.07
N ALA A 84 19.19 -10.71 6.42
CA ALA A 84 20.02 -11.72 5.75
C ALA A 84 20.10 -11.53 4.22
N ILE A 85 20.32 -10.30 3.74
CA ILE A 85 20.50 -10.00 2.32
C ILE A 85 21.97 -10.34 1.97
N THR A 86 22.20 -11.49 1.33
CA THR A 86 23.55 -12.04 1.15
C THR A 86 23.83 -12.60 -0.25
N ASP A 87 22.83 -12.69 -1.12
CA ASP A 87 23.00 -13.31 -2.44
C ASP A 87 22.17 -12.60 -3.51
N THR A 88 22.52 -11.35 -3.80
CA THR A 88 21.88 -10.53 -4.85
C THR A 88 22.24 -11.00 -6.27
N LYS A 89 23.22 -11.92 -6.38
CA LYS A 89 23.55 -12.53 -7.68
C LYS A 89 22.52 -13.55 -8.11
N THR A 90 22.00 -14.34 -7.17
CA THR A 90 21.01 -15.40 -7.43
C THR A 90 19.57 -14.91 -7.30
N PHE A 91 19.31 -14.01 -6.33
CA PHE A 91 17.97 -13.53 -6.00
C PHE A 91 17.81 -12.02 -6.21
N THR A 92 16.58 -11.60 -6.50
CA THR A 92 16.17 -10.21 -6.38
C THR A 92 15.51 -10.02 -5.03
N TYR A 93 16.09 -9.19 -4.17
CA TYR A 93 15.48 -8.82 -2.89
C TYR A 93 14.55 -7.63 -3.13
N LEU A 94 13.25 -7.87 -2.90
CA LEU A 94 12.22 -6.84 -2.86
C LEU A 94 11.90 -6.56 -1.40
N LEU A 95 12.27 -5.37 -0.93
CA LEU A 95 11.95 -4.91 0.42
C LEU A 95 10.77 -3.93 0.34
N THR A 96 9.68 -4.28 1.01
CA THR A 96 8.49 -3.44 1.09
C THR A 96 8.36 -2.81 2.48
N TYR A 97 7.87 -1.57 2.55
CA TYR A 97 7.72 -0.84 3.82
C TYR A 97 6.52 0.11 3.77
N SER A 98 5.40 -0.36 4.32
CA SER A 98 4.17 0.41 4.47
C SER A 98 4.08 0.90 5.92
N PHE A 99 4.93 1.85 6.28
CA PHE A 99 5.01 2.35 7.66
C PHE A 99 3.72 3.05 8.10
N PRO A 100 3.43 3.11 9.41
CA PRO A 100 2.16 3.63 9.92
C PRO A 100 1.86 5.06 9.44
N CYS A 101 0.65 5.28 8.94
CA CYS A 101 0.17 6.58 8.44
C CYS A 101 -0.63 7.39 9.47
N THR A 102 -0.76 6.91 10.72
CA THR A 102 -1.66 7.48 11.73
C THR A 102 -1.36 8.94 12.08
N ASP A 103 -0.12 9.35 11.94
CA ASP A 103 0.30 10.74 12.22
C ASP A 103 0.39 11.60 10.95
N LEU A 104 0.15 11.02 9.78
CA LEU A 104 0.09 11.71 8.48
C LEU A 104 -1.35 11.92 8.01
N SER A 105 -2.22 10.94 8.26
CA SER A 105 -3.60 10.92 7.76
C SER A 105 -4.43 12.08 8.29
N VAL A 106 -5.32 12.61 7.44
CA VAL A 106 -6.34 13.62 7.80
C VAL A 106 -7.25 13.13 8.93
N ALA A 107 -7.48 11.83 9.03
CA ALA A 107 -8.24 11.21 10.13
C ALA A 107 -7.41 11.03 11.42
N GLY A 108 -6.10 11.28 11.37
CA GLY A 108 -5.17 11.12 12.48
C GLY A 108 -4.80 12.44 13.16
N LYS A 109 -3.72 12.39 13.97
CA LYS A 109 -3.26 13.55 14.76
C LYS A 109 -2.40 14.54 13.98
N GLN A 110 -2.08 14.27 12.73
CA GLN A 110 -1.26 15.09 11.82
C GLN A 110 0.06 15.59 12.45
N LYS A 111 0.73 14.75 13.25
CA LYS A 111 1.97 15.09 13.94
C LYS A 111 3.21 14.97 13.04
N GLY A 112 3.02 14.52 11.79
CA GLY A 112 4.09 14.34 10.82
C GLY A 112 4.93 13.08 11.04
N MET A 113 6.04 13.02 10.31
CA MET A 113 6.97 11.87 10.33
C MET A 113 8.41 12.31 10.59
N SER A 114 8.62 13.47 11.21
CA SER A 114 9.96 14.02 11.44
C SER A 114 10.83 13.07 12.25
N LYS A 115 12.11 12.99 11.89
CA LYS A 115 13.11 12.14 12.58
C LYS A 115 13.20 12.53 14.06
N GLY A 116 13.10 11.53 14.94
CA GLY A 116 13.14 11.74 16.38
C GLY A 116 11.86 12.29 17.00
N SER A 117 10.77 12.43 16.24
CA SER A 117 9.48 12.93 16.74
C SER A 117 8.76 11.99 17.72
N GLY A 118 9.17 10.71 17.78
CA GLY A 118 8.49 9.67 18.55
C GLY A 118 7.09 9.31 18.01
N THR A 119 6.73 9.80 16.81
CA THR A 119 5.46 9.45 16.15
C THR A 119 5.53 8.06 15.53
N ARG A 120 4.36 7.43 15.33
CA ARG A 120 4.31 6.15 14.62
C ARG A 120 4.77 6.28 13.16
N SER A 121 4.44 7.39 12.51
CA SER A 121 4.90 7.67 11.15
C SER A 121 6.41 7.93 11.08
N GLY A 122 7.03 8.31 12.19
CA GLY A 122 8.48 8.41 12.35
C GLY A 122 9.23 7.07 12.28
N LEU A 123 8.51 5.92 12.30
CA LEU A 123 9.12 4.60 12.08
C LEU A 123 9.68 4.40 10.66
N LEU A 124 9.41 5.31 9.71
CA LEU A 124 10.14 5.38 8.45
C LEU A 124 11.67 5.41 8.68
N TRP A 125 12.14 6.11 9.72
CA TRP A 125 13.55 6.28 9.99
C TRP A 125 14.23 5.02 10.54
N GLU A 126 13.45 4.01 10.95
CA GLU A 126 13.99 2.68 11.22
C GLU A 126 14.41 1.96 9.94
N VAL A 127 13.70 2.20 8.83
CA VAL A 127 14.11 1.70 7.50
C VAL A 127 15.43 2.37 7.08
N GLU A 128 15.57 3.69 7.32
CA GLU A 128 16.82 4.41 7.10
C GLU A 128 17.96 3.79 7.93
N ARG A 129 17.72 3.52 9.22
CA ARG A 129 18.72 2.91 10.11
C ARG A 129 19.19 1.56 9.59
N ILE A 130 18.25 0.69 9.20
CA ILE A 130 18.58 -0.64 8.70
C ILE A 130 19.37 -0.56 7.39
N LEU A 131 18.96 0.28 6.43
CA LEU A 131 19.69 0.46 5.18
C LEU A 131 21.08 1.08 5.40
N THR A 132 21.21 1.97 6.40
CA THR A 132 22.50 2.54 6.83
C THR A 132 23.41 1.44 7.41
N GLU A 133 22.88 0.58 8.27
CA GLU A 133 23.62 -0.57 8.83
C GLU A 133 24.11 -1.52 7.72
N ILE A 134 23.28 -1.79 6.71
CA ILE A 134 23.70 -2.60 5.55
C ILE A 134 24.88 -1.96 4.84
N ARG A 135 24.77 -0.66 4.51
CA ARG A 135 25.82 0.10 3.82
C ARG A 135 27.12 0.13 4.63
N ASP A 136 27.04 0.47 5.91
CA ASP A 136 28.20 0.67 6.78
C ASP A 136 28.94 -0.63 7.07
N ASN A 137 28.24 -1.75 6.99
CA ASN A 137 28.83 -3.09 7.08
C ASN A 137 29.28 -3.65 5.72
N ASN A 138 29.30 -2.86 4.65
CA ASN A 138 29.57 -3.28 3.28
C ASN A 138 28.68 -4.46 2.83
N GLY A 139 27.44 -4.52 3.32
CA GLY A 139 26.45 -5.53 2.95
C GLY A 139 25.81 -5.25 1.58
N GLU A 140 25.13 -6.25 1.06
CA GLU A 140 24.37 -6.13 -0.19
C GLU A 140 23.04 -5.42 0.07
N LEU A 141 22.76 -4.32 -0.64
CA LEU A 141 21.49 -3.62 -0.56
C LEU A 141 20.40 -4.36 -1.34
N PRO A 142 19.11 -4.33 -0.91
CA PRO A 142 18.01 -4.86 -1.69
C PRO A 142 17.90 -4.13 -3.04
N GLN A 143 17.72 -4.87 -4.13
CA GLN A 143 17.68 -4.26 -5.46
C GLN A 143 16.45 -3.39 -5.69
N ILE A 144 15.34 -3.70 -5.00
CA ILE A 144 14.06 -2.99 -5.14
C ILE A 144 13.50 -2.67 -3.76
N LEU A 145 13.17 -1.40 -3.56
CA LEU A 145 12.39 -0.94 -2.42
C LEU A 145 10.98 -0.55 -2.91
N PHE A 146 9.98 -0.86 -2.12
CA PHE A 146 8.60 -0.51 -2.42
C PHE A 146 7.90 0.08 -1.21
N MET A 147 7.51 1.35 -1.31
CA MET A 147 6.73 2.07 -0.30
C MET A 147 5.26 2.18 -0.70
N GLU A 148 4.36 1.97 0.25
CA GLU A 148 2.97 2.40 0.15
C GLU A 148 2.62 3.25 1.37
N ASN A 149 1.95 4.39 1.14
CA ASN A 149 1.43 5.23 2.22
C ASN A 149 0.26 6.10 1.73
N VAL A 150 -0.30 6.92 2.60
CA VAL A 150 -1.30 7.94 2.23
C VAL A 150 -0.64 9.08 1.45
N PRO A 151 -1.37 9.79 0.53
CA PRO A 151 -0.81 10.93 -0.22
C PRO A 151 -0.25 12.04 0.67
N GLN A 152 -0.72 12.14 1.92
CA GLN A 152 -0.20 13.11 2.90
C GLN A 152 1.29 12.93 3.22
N VAL A 153 1.91 11.81 2.87
CA VAL A 153 3.35 11.58 3.03
C VAL A 153 4.18 12.66 2.33
N HIS A 154 3.67 13.21 1.22
CA HIS A 154 4.30 14.29 0.45
C HIS A 154 3.49 15.59 0.45
N SER A 155 2.56 15.79 1.42
CA SER A 155 1.88 17.07 1.63
C SER A 155 2.89 18.20 1.89
N GLN A 156 2.46 19.45 1.76
CA GLN A 156 3.33 20.61 1.96
C GLN A 156 4.10 20.54 3.28
N ASP A 157 3.44 20.11 4.37
CA ASP A 157 4.04 20.03 5.70
C ASP A 157 5.03 18.87 5.84
N ASN A 158 4.79 17.75 5.14
CA ASN A 158 5.63 16.55 5.22
C ASN A 158 6.69 16.48 4.10
N MET A 159 6.58 17.32 3.08
CA MET A 159 7.52 17.35 1.94
C MET A 159 8.99 17.52 2.36
N PRO A 160 9.34 18.35 3.38
CA PRO A 160 10.74 18.44 3.80
C PRO A 160 11.32 17.11 4.29
N ASP A 161 10.55 16.31 5.03
CA ASP A 161 10.99 15.00 5.50
C ASP A 161 10.96 13.96 4.39
N PHE A 162 9.96 14.03 3.50
CA PHE A 162 9.89 13.16 2.32
C PHE A 162 11.09 13.40 1.38
N ARG A 163 11.54 14.65 1.19
CA ARG A 163 12.76 14.97 0.43
C ARG A 163 14.01 14.39 1.07
N LYS A 164 14.18 14.52 2.39
CA LYS A 164 15.31 13.91 3.11
C LYS A 164 15.35 12.39 2.89
N TRP A 165 14.17 11.75 2.86
CA TRP A 165 14.06 10.33 2.57
C TRP A 165 14.51 10.01 1.14
N LEU A 166 14.06 10.77 0.14
CA LEU A 166 14.49 10.61 -1.25
C LEU A 166 16.00 10.81 -1.40
N ASP A 167 16.53 11.91 -0.84
CA ASP A 167 17.96 12.24 -0.88
C ASP A 167 18.81 11.12 -0.23
N PHE A 168 18.33 10.55 0.87
CA PHE A 168 18.98 9.41 1.50
C PHE A 168 19.03 8.20 0.58
N LEU A 169 17.92 7.82 -0.05
CA LEU A 169 17.88 6.70 -0.99
C LEU A 169 18.78 6.93 -2.20
N GLU A 170 18.78 8.14 -2.74
CA GLU A 170 19.69 8.55 -3.84
C GLU A 170 21.16 8.44 -3.42
N SER A 171 21.49 8.78 -2.18
CA SER A 171 22.86 8.63 -1.64
C SER A 171 23.31 7.17 -1.56
N LEU A 172 22.39 6.22 -1.54
CA LEU A 172 22.64 4.78 -1.59
C LEU A 172 22.69 4.22 -3.03
N GLY A 173 22.41 5.06 -4.03
CA GLY A 173 22.40 4.67 -5.45
C GLY A 173 21.04 4.21 -5.97
N TYR A 174 19.96 4.52 -5.27
CA TYR A 174 18.60 4.25 -5.77
C TYR A 174 18.08 5.37 -6.66
N VAL A 175 17.34 5.00 -7.69
CA VAL A 175 16.50 5.91 -8.48
C VAL A 175 15.05 5.73 -8.05
N ASN A 176 14.39 6.84 -7.71
CA ASN A 176 13.07 6.84 -7.08
C ASN A 176 11.97 7.24 -8.08
N TYR A 177 10.89 6.46 -8.14
CA TYR A 177 9.68 6.73 -8.90
C TYR A 177 8.48 6.67 -7.96
N TRP A 178 7.72 7.76 -7.83
CA TRP A 178 6.55 7.79 -6.98
C TRP A 178 5.36 8.48 -7.62
N GLN A 179 4.16 8.00 -7.32
CA GLN A 179 2.90 8.50 -7.85
C GLN A 179 1.75 8.16 -6.91
N ASP A 180 0.75 9.06 -6.85
CA ASP A 180 -0.52 8.77 -6.21
C ASP A 180 -1.41 7.98 -7.17
N LEU A 181 -1.87 6.82 -6.72
CA LEU A 181 -2.77 5.96 -7.48
C LEU A 181 -4.05 5.72 -6.70
N ASN A 182 -5.19 5.78 -7.40
CA ASN A 182 -6.47 5.47 -6.79
C ASN A 182 -6.97 4.11 -7.26
N ALA A 183 -7.31 3.22 -6.32
CA ALA A 183 -7.73 1.84 -6.60
C ALA A 183 -8.89 1.76 -7.62
N LYS A 184 -9.82 2.73 -7.61
CA LYS A 184 -10.93 2.77 -8.57
C LYS A 184 -10.45 2.90 -10.03
N ASN A 185 -9.28 3.48 -10.26
CA ASN A 185 -8.69 3.64 -11.59
C ASN A 185 -7.97 2.37 -12.07
N TYR A 186 -7.99 1.30 -11.27
CA TYR A 186 -7.33 0.02 -11.55
C TYR A 186 -8.29 -1.17 -11.34
N GLY A 187 -9.59 -0.94 -11.61
CA GLY A 187 -10.62 -1.98 -11.60
C GLY A 187 -11.12 -2.41 -10.21
N ILE A 188 -10.75 -1.69 -9.14
CA ILE A 188 -11.20 -1.99 -7.77
C ILE A 188 -12.34 -1.04 -7.38
N ALA A 189 -13.48 -1.58 -6.95
CA ALA A 189 -14.67 -0.82 -6.54
C ALA A 189 -14.46 -0.11 -5.18
N GLN A 190 -13.35 0.61 -5.03
CA GLN A 190 -12.99 1.36 -3.82
C GLN A 190 -12.33 2.68 -4.19
N ASN A 191 -12.84 3.78 -3.66
CA ASN A 191 -12.17 5.08 -3.73
C ASN A 191 -11.07 5.14 -2.67
N ARG A 192 -9.87 4.64 -3.01
CA ARG A 192 -8.72 4.56 -2.12
C ARG A 192 -7.47 5.07 -2.85
N GLU A 193 -7.05 6.26 -2.50
CA GLU A 193 -5.83 6.87 -3.04
C GLU A 193 -4.64 6.61 -2.12
N ARG A 194 -3.52 6.24 -2.72
CA ARG A 194 -2.26 5.96 -2.02
C ARG A 194 -1.08 6.45 -2.83
N CYS A 195 -0.07 6.92 -2.13
CA CYS A 195 1.25 7.16 -2.68
C CYS A 195 2.00 5.83 -2.75
N PHE A 196 2.40 5.45 -3.95
CA PHE A 196 3.26 4.31 -4.22
C PHE A 196 4.62 4.82 -4.66
N MET A 197 5.69 4.24 -4.13
CA MET A 197 7.03 4.56 -4.56
C MET A 197 7.83 3.28 -4.77
N PHE A 198 8.43 3.16 -5.94
CA PHE A 198 9.48 2.19 -6.23
C PHE A 198 10.84 2.89 -6.26
N SER A 199 11.82 2.27 -5.62
CA SER A 199 13.22 2.70 -5.67
C SER A 199 14.06 1.53 -6.16
N PHE A 200 14.75 1.72 -7.28
CA PHE A 200 15.58 0.68 -7.91
C PHE A 200 17.04 1.01 -7.70
N LEU A 201 17.82 0.04 -7.24
CA LEU A 201 19.28 0.17 -7.10
C LEU A 201 19.93 0.11 -8.47
N GLY A 202 20.43 1.24 -8.94
CA GLY A 202 20.99 1.43 -10.29
C GLY A 202 20.07 2.25 -11.20
N GLU A 203 20.51 2.40 -12.46
CA GLU A 203 19.90 3.27 -13.46
C GLU A 203 18.86 2.51 -14.31
N TYR A 204 17.62 2.49 -13.85
CA TYR A 204 16.48 1.86 -14.56
C TYR A 204 15.43 2.89 -14.93
N ASN A 205 14.67 2.61 -15.99
CA ASN A 205 13.48 3.35 -16.36
C ASN A 205 12.23 2.58 -15.90
N TYR A 206 11.31 3.27 -15.21
CA TYR A 206 10.07 2.70 -14.70
C TYR A 206 8.89 3.64 -14.93
N HIS A 207 7.78 3.09 -15.36
CA HIS A 207 6.51 3.80 -15.50
C HIS A 207 5.43 3.06 -14.72
N PHE A 208 4.62 3.81 -13.98
CA PHE A 208 3.42 3.25 -13.35
C PHE A 208 2.43 2.78 -14.43
N PRO A 209 1.65 1.72 -14.14
CA PRO A 209 0.68 1.20 -15.10
C PRO A 209 -0.39 2.24 -15.43
N GLU A 210 -0.85 2.22 -16.69
CA GLU A 210 -1.95 3.07 -17.12
C GLU A 210 -3.26 2.68 -16.43
N PRO A 211 -4.13 3.65 -16.11
CA PRO A 211 -5.43 3.39 -15.54
C PRO A 211 -6.30 2.47 -16.42
N THR A 212 -7.06 1.61 -15.76
CA THR A 212 -8.04 0.72 -16.42
C THR A 212 -9.46 1.12 -16.03
N PRO A 213 -10.44 1.03 -16.94
CA PRO A 213 -11.83 1.36 -16.63
C PRO A 213 -12.37 0.53 -15.46
N LEU A 214 -13.14 1.18 -14.57
CA LEU A 214 -13.83 0.49 -13.50
C LEU A 214 -15.07 -0.23 -14.07
N THR A 215 -15.04 -1.56 -14.06
CA THR A 215 -16.15 -2.40 -14.53
C THR A 215 -16.97 -2.99 -13.39
N LYS A 216 -16.43 -3.01 -12.17
CA LYS A 216 -17.09 -3.50 -10.95
C LYS A 216 -17.52 -2.35 -10.06
N HIS A 217 -18.71 -2.44 -9.49
CA HIS A 217 -19.25 -1.48 -8.53
C HIS A 217 -19.46 -2.15 -7.18
N LEU A 218 -19.70 -1.37 -6.13
CA LEU A 218 -19.94 -1.91 -4.79
C LEU A 218 -21.10 -2.93 -4.78
N LYS A 219 -22.15 -2.67 -5.53
CA LYS A 219 -23.31 -3.58 -5.64
C LYS A 219 -22.93 -4.99 -6.12
N ASP A 220 -21.91 -5.11 -6.97
CA ASP A 220 -21.44 -6.39 -7.51
C ASP A 220 -20.63 -7.22 -6.49
N CYS A 221 -20.36 -6.62 -5.33
CA CYS A 221 -19.66 -7.24 -4.20
C CYS A 221 -20.58 -7.53 -3.00
N LEU A 222 -21.86 -7.17 -3.09
CA LEU A 222 -22.82 -7.40 -2.03
C LEU A 222 -23.42 -8.81 -2.14
N GLU A 223 -23.64 -9.44 -0.99
CA GLU A 223 -24.33 -10.72 -0.90
C GLU A 223 -25.84 -10.52 -1.03
N ASP A 224 -26.53 -11.43 -1.76
CA ASP A 224 -27.98 -11.37 -1.93
C ASP A 224 -28.74 -11.68 -0.63
N ASN A 225 -28.20 -12.59 0.19
CA ASN A 225 -28.77 -13.02 1.46
C ASN A 225 -27.78 -12.79 2.59
N VAL A 226 -28.12 -11.87 3.48
CA VAL A 226 -27.32 -11.52 4.66
C VAL A 226 -28.14 -11.78 5.92
N ASP A 227 -27.57 -12.49 6.89
CA ASP A 227 -28.18 -12.76 8.18
C ASP A 227 -28.52 -11.44 8.91
N GLU A 228 -29.68 -11.36 9.52
CA GLU A 228 -30.17 -10.14 10.21
C GLU A 228 -29.22 -9.62 11.28
N LYS A 229 -28.44 -10.48 11.90
CA LYS A 229 -27.42 -10.07 12.90
C LYS A 229 -26.35 -9.11 12.37
N TYR A 230 -26.14 -9.04 11.05
CA TYR A 230 -25.20 -8.13 10.42
C TYR A 230 -25.79 -6.77 10.05
N TYR A 231 -27.12 -6.60 10.18
CA TYR A 231 -27.75 -5.31 9.94
C TYR A 231 -27.64 -4.41 11.17
N LEU A 232 -27.21 -3.18 10.96
CA LEU A 232 -27.17 -2.17 12.00
C LEU A 232 -28.56 -1.58 12.23
N ASN A 233 -29.32 -2.14 13.14
CA ASN A 233 -30.63 -1.63 13.55
C ASN A 233 -30.55 -1.00 14.94
N ASN A 234 -29.78 0.07 15.08
CA ASN A 234 -29.64 0.80 16.33
C ASN A 234 -29.85 2.31 16.14
N GLU A 235 -30.12 3.02 17.22
CA GLU A 235 -30.39 4.47 17.18
C GLU A 235 -29.29 5.30 16.50
N LYS A 236 -28.01 4.88 16.61
CA LYS A 236 -26.89 5.58 15.97
C LYS A 236 -26.96 5.45 14.45
N ALA A 237 -27.26 4.25 13.95
CA ALA A 237 -27.43 4.03 12.50
C ALA A 237 -28.64 4.83 11.97
N GLN A 238 -29.75 4.82 12.68
CA GLN A 238 -30.94 5.61 12.31
C GLN A 238 -30.66 7.11 12.28
N LYS A 239 -29.96 7.64 13.30
CA LYS A 239 -29.53 9.05 13.32
C LYS A 239 -28.60 9.41 12.18
N LEU A 240 -27.66 8.52 11.84
CA LEU A 240 -26.76 8.72 10.70
C LEU A 240 -27.55 8.76 9.38
N ILE A 241 -28.44 7.81 9.16
CA ILE A 241 -29.31 7.77 7.97
C ILE A 241 -30.12 9.06 7.86
N GLN A 242 -30.77 9.47 8.94
CA GLN A 242 -31.53 10.72 8.95
C GLN A 242 -30.66 11.94 8.61
N THR A 243 -29.47 12.03 9.20
CA THR A 243 -28.51 13.09 8.88
C THR A 243 -28.13 13.10 7.38
N LEU A 244 -27.96 11.92 6.79
CA LEU A 244 -27.62 11.78 5.37
C LEU A 244 -28.80 12.15 4.44
N ILE A 245 -30.03 11.93 4.89
CA ILE A 245 -31.26 12.38 4.20
C ILE A 245 -31.36 13.92 4.31
N ASP A 246 -31.24 14.45 5.50
CA ASP A 246 -31.38 15.89 5.79
C ASP A 246 -30.38 16.75 5.03
N ASN A 247 -29.18 16.24 4.76
CA ASN A 247 -28.14 16.93 3.99
C ASN A 247 -28.17 16.60 2.47
N GLY A 248 -29.18 15.86 2.01
CA GLY A 248 -29.35 15.52 0.60
C GLY A 248 -28.38 14.47 0.03
N THR A 249 -27.63 13.77 0.90
CA THR A 249 -26.70 12.69 0.48
C THR A 249 -27.48 11.40 0.14
N LEU A 250 -28.57 11.13 0.85
CA LEU A 250 -29.49 10.04 0.59
C LEU A 250 -30.87 10.60 0.19
N PRO A 251 -31.64 9.89 -0.65
CA PRO A 251 -33.02 10.26 -0.95
C PRO A 251 -33.92 10.10 0.28
N ASP A 252 -34.98 10.90 0.38
CA ASP A 252 -35.93 10.89 1.49
C ASP A 252 -36.61 9.52 1.70
N THR A 253 -36.71 8.75 0.64
CA THR A 253 -37.18 7.37 0.68
C THR A 253 -36.06 6.44 0.21
N ILE A 254 -35.55 5.63 1.14
CA ILE A 254 -34.69 4.51 0.80
C ILE A 254 -35.63 3.34 0.41
N PRO A 255 -35.67 2.92 -0.87
CA PRO A 255 -36.52 1.80 -1.27
C PRO A 255 -36.19 0.58 -0.43
N SER A 256 -37.21 -0.11 0.05
CA SER A 256 -37.01 -1.41 0.72
C SER A 256 -36.32 -2.38 -0.24
N ARG A 257 -35.58 -3.34 0.29
CA ARG A 257 -34.88 -4.37 -0.52
C ARG A 257 -35.84 -5.08 -1.48
N ALA A 258 -37.09 -5.32 -1.06
CA ALA A 258 -38.12 -5.93 -1.88
C ALA A 258 -38.52 -5.02 -3.08
N GLU A 259 -38.51 -3.71 -2.91
CA GLU A 259 -38.79 -2.75 -3.97
C GLU A 259 -37.61 -2.60 -4.93
N GLN A 260 -36.37 -2.64 -4.43
CA GLN A 260 -35.16 -2.66 -5.25
C GLN A 260 -35.08 -3.90 -6.13
N SER A 261 -35.33 -5.10 -5.56
CA SER A 261 -35.37 -6.35 -6.31
C SER A 261 -36.45 -6.38 -7.39
N ARG A 262 -37.63 -5.81 -7.12
CA ARG A 262 -38.71 -5.68 -8.11
C ARG A 262 -38.37 -4.71 -9.24
N ALA A 263 -37.69 -3.60 -8.92
CA ALA A 263 -37.26 -2.63 -9.91
C ALA A 263 -36.13 -3.17 -10.82
N GLU A 264 -35.25 -4.01 -10.28
CA GLU A 264 -34.19 -4.69 -11.06
C GLU A 264 -34.77 -5.81 -11.93
N GLN A 265 -35.71 -6.59 -11.43
CA GLN A 265 -36.38 -7.63 -12.20
C GLN A 265 -37.19 -7.06 -13.38
N SER A 266 -37.91 -5.97 -13.15
CA SER A 266 -38.67 -5.29 -14.24
C SER A 266 -37.77 -4.62 -15.27
N ARG A 267 -36.50 -4.29 -14.94
CA ARG A 267 -35.50 -3.81 -15.90
C ARG A 267 -34.86 -4.94 -16.72
N ALA A 268 -34.69 -6.11 -16.11
CA ALA A 268 -34.18 -7.30 -16.79
C ALA A 268 -35.19 -7.89 -17.79
N ASP A 269 -36.49 -7.74 -17.50
CA ASP A 269 -37.57 -8.20 -18.38
C ASP A 269 -37.85 -7.26 -19.57
N LEU A 270 -37.18 -6.09 -19.62
CA LEU A 270 -37.30 -5.08 -20.69
C LEU A 270 -36.09 -5.05 -21.63
N CYS A 271 -35.08 -5.89 -21.41
CA CYS A 271 -33.94 -6.12 -22.30
C CYS A 271 -33.97 -7.50 -22.90
#